data_16356287ae4f34cc8cc272fb46c588eb
#
_entry.id   16356287ae4f34cc8cc272fb46c588eb
#
_cell.length_a   1.000
_cell.length_b   1.000
_cell.length_c   1.000
_cell.angle_alpha   90.00
_cell.angle_beta   90.00
_cell.angle_gamma   90.00
#
_symmetry.space_group_name_H-M   'P 1'
#
loop_
_entity.id
_entity.type
_entity.pdbx_description
1 polymer ?
#
loop_
_entity_poly.entity_id
_entity_poly.type
_entity_poly.pdbx_seq_one_letter_code
_entity_poly.pdbx_strand_id
1 'polypeptide(L)'
;MYSQNNEEQIILKYFGSTKGRLLEIGAYDGISFSNSYQLLLNGWEGVMVEASPTVFEKLQRNLNGLGVTLLNECITLTDEAEITFYDNQGAVATTSAAHVQKWQRQEKFTPITVKPMSLASLLNQVGTDFAMVNIDVEGQSADLFYAAFDAMPDVQLWVVEHDSQVEQITAHAVGYKVLLHNAENLILAK
;
A
#
# COMPACT_ATOMS: atom_id res chain seq x y z
N MET A 1 14.41 12.09 3.20
CA MET A 1 14.02 10.72 2.81
C MET A 1 12.93 10.26 3.74
N TYR A 2 11.89 9.69 3.17
CA TYR A 2 10.69 9.31 3.90
C TYR A 2 10.56 7.79 4.02
N SER A 3 11.00 7.02 3.00
CA SER A 3 10.97 5.55 3.04
C SER A 3 11.93 4.95 4.08
N GLN A 4 11.63 3.74 4.53
CA GLN A 4 12.33 3.05 5.62
C GLN A 4 13.71 2.53 5.21
N ASN A 5 13.83 1.97 3.99
CA ASN A 5 15.03 1.24 3.54
C ASN A 5 15.55 1.75 2.18
N ASN A 6 15.40 3.05 1.88
CA ASN A 6 15.83 3.71 0.64
C ASN A 6 15.00 3.35 -0.62
N GLU A 7 13.82 2.79 -0.51
CA GLU A 7 12.91 2.51 -1.61
C GLU A 7 12.66 3.75 -2.45
N GLU A 8 12.40 4.89 -1.79
CA GLU A 8 12.17 6.19 -2.41
C GLU A 8 13.25 6.57 -3.43
N GLN A 9 14.52 6.31 -3.15
CA GLN A 9 15.61 6.65 -4.09
C GLN A 9 15.53 5.85 -5.40
N ILE A 10 15.15 4.57 -5.32
CA ILE A 10 15.00 3.70 -6.47
C ILE A 10 13.81 4.15 -7.30
N ILE A 11 12.68 4.44 -6.64
CA ILE A 11 11.45 4.93 -7.26
C ILE A 11 11.71 6.25 -7.99
N LEU A 12 12.33 7.23 -7.33
CA LEU A 12 12.67 8.52 -7.91
C LEU A 12 13.65 8.38 -9.09
N LYS A 13 14.63 7.48 -8.99
CA LYS A 13 15.55 7.21 -10.09
C LYS A 13 14.85 6.59 -11.28
N TYR A 14 13.87 5.70 -11.04
CA TYR A 14 13.12 5.05 -12.11
C TYR A 14 12.26 6.05 -12.89
N PHE A 15 11.47 6.86 -12.19
CA PHE A 15 10.56 7.81 -12.82
C PHE A 15 11.22 9.12 -13.27
N GLY A 16 12.36 9.51 -12.67
CA GLY A 16 13.05 10.76 -13.00
C GLY A 16 12.17 11.99 -12.85
N SER A 17 11.98 12.73 -13.95
CA SER A 17 11.10 13.90 -14.02
C SER A 17 9.67 13.59 -14.48
N THR A 18 9.37 12.33 -14.76
CA THR A 18 8.02 11.90 -15.17
C THR A 18 7.02 12.14 -14.05
N LYS A 19 5.83 12.56 -14.44
CA LYS A 19 4.67 12.65 -13.53
C LYS A 19 3.67 11.58 -13.90
N GLY A 20 2.93 11.12 -12.92
CA GLY A 20 1.93 10.09 -13.10
C GLY A 20 0.91 10.08 -11.98
N ARG A 21 0.15 9.02 -11.93
CA ARG A 21 -0.83 8.75 -10.88
C ARG A 21 -0.44 7.49 -10.13
N LEU A 22 -0.55 7.50 -8.82
CA LEU A 22 -0.22 6.37 -7.97
C LEU A 22 -1.43 5.88 -7.16
N LEU A 23 -1.38 4.60 -6.79
CA LEU A 23 -2.28 4.00 -5.82
C LEU A 23 -1.44 3.49 -4.64
N GLU A 24 -1.82 3.85 -3.43
CA GLU A 24 -1.22 3.35 -2.21
C GLU A 24 -2.29 2.73 -1.32
N ILE A 25 -2.16 1.44 -1.02
CA ILE A 25 -3.03 0.68 -0.13
C ILE A 25 -2.23 0.36 1.13
N GLY A 26 -2.65 0.94 2.29
CA GLY A 26 -1.89 0.98 3.52
C GLY A 26 -1.02 2.24 3.59
N ALA A 27 -1.64 3.42 3.44
CA ALA A 27 -0.91 4.68 3.32
C ALA A 27 -0.35 5.21 4.65
N TYR A 28 -0.74 4.62 5.79
CA TYR A 28 -0.37 5.07 7.12
C TYR A 28 -0.64 6.59 7.28
N ASP A 29 0.32 7.34 7.81
CA ASP A 29 0.19 8.80 7.96
C ASP A 29 0.57 9.60 6.71
N GLY A 30 0.95 8.93 5.61
CA GLY A 30 1.31 9.50 4.32
C GLY A 30 2.71 10.10 4.23
N ILE A 31 3.45 10.20 5.33
CA ILE A 31 4.80 10.78 5.39
C ILE A 31 5.82 9.78 5.95
N SER A 32 5.54 9.23 7.14
CA SER A 32 6.43 8.30 7.81
C SER A 32 6.49 6.98 7.05
N PHE A 33 7.68 6.48 6.77
CA PHE A 33 7.91 5.24 6.01
C PHE A 33 7.38 5.26 4.58
N SER A 34 6.92 6.42 4.07
CA SER A 34 6.26 6.52 2.77
C SER A 34 7.22 6.29 1.61
N ASN A 35 6.82 5.41 0.69
CA ASN A 35 7.48 5.14 -0.57
C ASN A 35 7.08 6.15 -1.66
N SER A 36 5.99 6.88 -1.48
CA SER A 36 5.34 7.70 -2.50
C SER A 36 5.37 9.21 -2.21
N TYR A 37 5.57 9.63 -0.96
CA TYR A 37 5.40 11.04 -0.56
C TYR A 37 6.24 12.02 -1.38
N GLN A 38 7.50 11.69 -1.71
CA GLN A 38 8.33 12.56 -2.53
C GLN A 38 7.79 12.70 -3.97
N LEU A 39 7.15 11.67 -4.52
CA LEU A 39 6.47 11.78 -5.82
C LEU A 39 5.31 12.77 -5.74
N LEU A 40 4.51 12.72 -4.67
CA LEU A 40 3.41 13.68 -4.45
C LEU A 40 3.93 15.11 -4.35
N LEU A 41 5.04 15.34 -3.62
CA LEU A 41 5.70 16.67 -3.57
C LEU A 41 6.22 17.13 -4.94
N ASN A 42 6.58 16.20 -5.81
CA ASN A 42 6.99 16.47 -7.19
C ASN A 42 5.79 16.67 -8.14
N GLY A 43 4.56 16.69 -7.62
CA GLY A 43 3.33 16.98 -8.35
C GLY A 43 2.72 15.76 -9.05
N TRP A 44 2.92 14.57 -8.51
CA TRP A 44 2.11 13.39 -8.84
C TRP A 44 0.74 13.51 -8.21
N GLU A 45 -0.23 12.84 -8.83
CA GLU A 45 -1.56 12.63 -8.28
C GLU A 45 -1.69 11.22 -7.74
N GLY A 46 -2.68 10.94 -6.88
CA GLY A 46 -2.83 9.60 -6.35
C GLY A 46 -4.12 9.33 -5.61
N VAL A 47 -4.27 8.06 -5.27
CA VAL A 47 -5.27 7.54 -4.34
C VAL A 47 -4.52 6.91 -3.18
N MET A 48 -4.81 7.36 -1.96
CA MET A 48 -4.20 6.90 -0.73
C MET A 48 -5.29 6.27 0.15
N VAL A 49 -5.11 5.00 0.49
CA VAL A 49 -6.10 4.22 1.25
C VAL A 49 -5.51 3.83 2.59
N GLU A 50 -6.21 4.13 3.67
CA GLU A 50 -5.82 3.80 5.05
C GLU A 50 -7.02 3.28 5.83
N ALA A 51 -6.85 2.11 6.47
CA ALA A 51 -7.94 1.42 7.17
C ALA A 51 -8.20 1.96 8.58
N SER A 52 -7.16 2.33 9.33
CA SER A 52 -7.30 2.85 10.69
C SER A 52 -7.93 4.25 10.68
N PRO A 53 -9.11 4.47 11.28
CA PRO A 53 -9.74 5.79 11.30
C PRO A 53 -8.88 6.86 11.97
N THR A 54 -8.18 6.50 13.04
CA THR A 54 -7.30 7.44 13.78
C THR A 54 -6.06 7.82 12.96
N VAL A 55 -5.50 6.86 12.22
CA VAL A 55 -4.35 7.10 11.35
C VAL A 55 -4.78 7.88 10.13
N PHE A 56 -5.96 7.59 9.57
CA PHE A 56 -6.53 8.32 8.45
C PHE A 56 -6.71 9.82 8.73
N GLU A 57 -7.07 10.20 9.96
CA GLU A 57 -7.09 11.62 10.34
C GLU A 57 -5.70 12.28 10.26
N LYS A 58 -4.62 11.54 10.55
CA LYS A 58 -3.25 12.03 10.38
C LYS A 58 -2.91 12.16 8.90
N LEU A 59 -3.23 11.13 8.11
CA LEU A 59 -3.07 11.12 6.66
C LEU A 59 -3.74 12.34 6.00
N GLN A 60 -4.98 12.64 6.36
CA GLN A 60 -5.72 13.81 5.85
C GLN A 60 -5.01 15.13 6.17
N ARG A 61 -4.51 15.28 7.39
CA ARG A 61 -3.78 16.51 7.78
C ARG A 61 -2.46 16.65 7.03
N ASN A 62 -1.73 15.55 6.90
CA ASN A 62 -0.39 15.53 6.33
C ASN A 62 -0.39 15.76 4.82
N LEU A 63 -1.39 15.25 4.11
CA LEU A 63 -1.49 15.34 2.65
C LEU A 63 -2.41 16.49 2.17
N ASN A 64 -2.87 17.33 3.09
CA ASN A 64 -3.73 18.46 2.75
C ASN A 64 -3.08 19.36 1.70
N GLY A 65 -3.78 19.65 0.61
CA GLY A 65 -3.30 20.49 -0.48
C GLY A 65 -2.47 19.77 -1.55
N LEU A 66 -2.21 18.47 -1.40
CA LEU A 66 -1.63 17.63 -2.46
C LEU A 66 -2.73 17.07 -3.37
N GLY A 67 -2.36 16.67 -4.60
CA GLY A 67 -3.28 16.15 -5.62
C GLY A 67 -3.74 14.72 -5.37
N VAL A 68 -4.24 14.41 -4.17
CA VAL A 68 -4.62 13.06 -3.76
C VAL A 68 -6.08 12.91 -3.39
N THR A 69 -6.65 11.76 -3.73
CA THR A 69 -7.91 11.26 -3.18
C THR A 69 -7.61 10.40 -1.97
N LEU A 70 -8.23 10.69 -0.84
CA LEU A 70 -8.02 9.96 0.43
C LEU A 70 -9.25 9.11 0.74
N LEU A 71 -9.05 7.82 1.03
CA LEU A 71 -10.10 6.86 1.35
C LEU A 71 -9.81 6.19 2.70
N ASN A 72 -10.78 6.27 3.63
CA ASN A 72 -10.70 5.51 4.88
C ASN A 72 -11.41 4.17 4.69
N GLU A 73 -10.71 3.21 4.11
CA GLU A 73 -11.25 1.92 3.74
C GLU A 73 -10.27 0.79 4.09
N CYS A 74 -10.80 -0.33 4.54
CA CYS A 74 -10.04 -1.57 4.71
C CYS A 74 -10.20 -2.41 3.44
N ILE A 75 -9.12 -2.56 2.67
CA ILE A 75 -9.17 -3.27 1.40
C ILE A 75 -8.95 -4.77 1.61
N THR A 76 -9.81 -5.56 0.99
CA THR A 76 -9.78 -7.03 1.01
C THR A 76 -10.02 -7.60 -0.39
N LEU A 77 -9.93 -8.93 -0.54
CA LEU A 77 -10.24 -9.59 -1.82
C LEU A 77 -11.74 -9.78 -2.05
N THR A 78 -12.53 -9.76 -0.99
CA THR A 78 -13.97 -10.08 -1.02
C THR A 78 -14.79 -8.99 -0.35
N ASP A 79 -16.06 -8.85 -0.79
CA ASP A 79 -17.04 -7.96 -0.17
C ASP A 79 -17.73 -8.69 1.00
N GLU A 80 -17.10 -8.73 2.15
CA GLU A 80 -17.70 -9.22 3.38
C GLU A 80 -18.57 -8.15 4.03
N ALA A 81 -19.56 -8.57 4.82
CA ALA A 81 -20.42 -7.61 5.51
C ALA A 81 -19.65 -6.82 6.59
N GLU A 82 -18.84 -7.54 7.35
CA GLU A 82 -18.01 -7.00 8.44
C GLU A 82 -16.82 -7.93 8.68
N ILE A 83 -15.67 -7.32 9.03
CA ILE A 83 -14.47 -8.03 9.45
C ILE A 83 -13.88 -7.42 10.71
N THR A 84 -13.04 -8.17 11.40
CA THR A 84 -12.24 -7.65 12.51
C THR A 84 -10.97 -7.02 11.97
N PHE A 85 -10.74 -5.76 12.30
CA PHE A 85 -9.50 -5.04 12.07
C PHE A 85 -8.81 -4.79 13.43
N TYR A 86 -7.57 -5.18 13.54
CA TYR A 86 -6.75 -5.01 14.74
C TYR A 86 -5.97 -3.71 14.63
N ASP A 87 -6.55 -2.63 15.16
CA ASP A 87 -5.98 -1.29 15.11
C ASP A 87 -4.99 -1.08 16.26
N ASN A 88 -3.74 -0.76 15.94
CA ASN A 88 -2.75 -0.31 16.91
C ASN A 88 -2.54 1.22 16.86
N GLN A 89 -3.31 1.93 16.04
CA GLN A 89 -3.17 3.38 15.76
C GLN A 89 -1.76 3.75 15.24
N GLY A 90 -1.11 2.79 14.62
CA GLY A 90 0.25 2.83 14.12
C GLY A 90 0.41 2.08 12.79
N ALA A 91 1.65 1.83 12.40
CA ALA A 91 2.00 1.28 11.08
C ALA A 91 1.70 -0.22 10.91
N VAL A 92 1.55 -0.98 12.00
CA VAL A 92 1.37 -2.45 11.95
C VAL A 92 -0.08 -2.90 12.18
N ALA A 93 -1.06 -2.02 11.94
CA ALA A 93 -2.49 -2.35 12.00
C ALA A 93 -2.86 -3.36 10.90
N THR A 94 -3.70 -4.36 11.19
CA THR A 94 -3.88 -5.51 10.31
C THR A 94 -5.24 -6.17 10.46
N THR A 95 -5.68 -6.92 9.45
CA THR A 95 -6.78 -7.89 9.55
C THR A 95 -6.30 -9.30 9.91
N SER A 96 -4.98 -9.55 9.88
CA SER A 96 -4.38 -10.86 10.13
C SER A 96 -4.15 -11.13 11.61
N ALA A 97 -4.87 -12.10 12.18
CA ALA A 97 -4.63 -12.56 13.56
C ALA A 97 -3.21 -13.14 13.75
N ALA A 98 -2.62 -13.72 12.70
CA ALA A 98 -1.25 -14.21 12.74
C ALA A 98 -0.24 -13.06 12.85
N HIS A 99 -0.49 -11.96 12.14
CA HIS A 99 0.33 -10.75 12.23
C HIS A 99 0.25 -10.12 13.63
N VAL A 100 -0.93 -10.05 14.25
CA VAL A 100 -1.09 -9.63 15.65
C VAL A 100 -0.21 -10.46 16.58
N GLN A 101 -0.16 -11.80 16.42
CA GLN A 101 0.68 -12.65 17.26
C GLN A 101 2.18 -12.33 17.12
N LYS A 102 2.65 -11.94 15.93
CA LYS A 102 4.03 -11.50 15.67
C LYS A 102 4.38 -10.26 16.49
N TRP A 103 3.48 -9.28 16.56
CA TRP A 103 3.74 -7.96 17.13
C TRP A 103 3.19 -7.72 18.54
N GLN A 104 2.33 -8.60 19.09
CA GLN A 104 1.63 -8.39 20.38
C GLN A 104 2.52 -8.16 21.60
N ARG A 105 3.82 -8.42 21.52
CA ARG A 105 4.77 -8.14 22.59
C ARG A 105 5.30 -6.70 22.55
N GLN A 106 5.29 -6.05 21.40
CA GLN A 106 5.77 -4.69 21.15
C GLN A 106 4.62 -3.69 21.00
N GLU A 107 3.51 -4.15 20.46
CA GLU A 107 2.36 -3.33 20.08
C GLU A 107 1.08 -3.77 20.79
N LYS A 108 0.22 -2.80 21.07
CA LYS A 108 -1.10 -3.05 21.62
C LYS A 108 -2.16 -2.87 20.54
N PHE A 109 -2.87 -3.94 20.24
CA PHE A 109 -3.95 -3.93 19.27
C PHE A 109 -5.32 -3.81 19.95
N THR A 110 -6.18 -3.02 19.35
CA THR A 110 -7.60 -2.91 19.72
C THR A 110 -8.42 -3.47 18.56
N PRO A 111 -9.16 -4.58 18.76
CA PRO A 111 -10.02 -5.07 17.69
C PRO A 111 -11.21 -4.13 17.50
N ILE A 112 -11.45 -3.74 16.28
CA ILE A 112 -12.63 -2.98 15.83
C ILE A 112 -13.32 -3.72 14.70
N THR A 113 -14.62 -3.54 14.58
CA THR A 113 -15.38 -4.06 13.43
C THR A 113 -15.39 -3.01 12.33
N VAL A 114 -14.99 -3.38 11.13
CA VAL A 114 -15.02 -2.54 9.95
C VAL A 114 -15.79 -3.22 8.82
N LYS A 115 -16.43 -2.43 7.97
CA LYS A 115 -16.96 -2.92 6.70
C LYS A 115 -15.82 -2.83 5.67
N PRO A 116 -15.34 -3.95 5.12
CA PRO A 116 -14.29 -3.90 4.12
C PRO A 116 -14.83 -3.42 2.77
N MET A 117 -13.91 -2.93 1.93
CA MET A 117 -14.13 -2.70 0.51
C MET A 117 -13.29 -3.71 -0.27
N SER A 118 -13.90 -4.44 -1.22
CA SER A 118 -13.09 -5.31 -2.07
C SER A 118 -12.19 -4.50 -2.99
N LEU A 119 -11.03 -5.08 -3.35
CA LEU A 119 -10.12 -4.49 -4.33
C LEU A 119 -10.85 -4.18 -5.65
N ALA A 120 -11.74 -5.07 -6.09
CA ALA A 120 -12.55 -4.85 -7.30
C ALA A 120 -13.45 -3.62 -7.17
N SER A 121 -14.10 -3.43 -6.02
CA SER A 121 -14.92 -2.24 -5.73
C SER A 121 -14.08 -0.98 -5.68
N LEU A 122 -12.89 -1.02 -5.07
CA LEU A 122 -11.94 0.10 -5.10
C LEU A 122 -11.58 0.47 -6.53
N LEU A 123 -11.13 -0.49 -7.35
CA LEU A 123 -10.71 -0.22 -8.74
C LEU A 123 -11.87 0.26 -9.62
N ASN A 124 -13.09 -0.20 -9.39
CA ASN A 124 -14.28 0.33 -10.06
C ASN A 124 -14.55 1.80 -9.71
N GLN A 125 -14.25 2.21 -8.48
CA GLN A 125 -14.44 3.59 -8.00
C GLN A 125 -13.35 4.54 -8.51
N VAL A 126 -12.08 4.10 -8.48
CA VAL A 126 -10.93 4.98 -8.72
C VAL A 126 -10.26 4.76 -10.08
N GLY A 127 -10.64 3.72 -10.81
CA GLY A 127 -10.02 3.31 -12.09
C GLY A 127 -8.74 2.50 -11.89
N THR A 128 -8.10 2.15 -13.00
CA THR A 128 -6.92 1.28 -13.06
C THR A 128 -5.70 1.96 -13.71
N ASP A 129 -5.82 3.24 -14.08
CA ASP A 129 -4.76 4.01 -14.74
C ASP A 129 -3.78 4.57 -13.72
N PHE A 130 -2.89 3.71 -13.25
CA PHE A 130 -1.82 4.04 -12.31
C PHE A 130 -0.46 3.71 -12.93
N ALA A 131 0.49 4.62 -12.79
CA ALA A 131 1.88 4.38 -13.17
C ALA A 131 2.65 3.62 -12.07
N MET A 132 2.28 3.82 -10.82
CA MET A 132 2.86 3.15 -9.65
C MET A 132 1.75 2.65 -8.72
N VAL A 133 1.97 1.47 -8.14
CA VAL A 133 1.13 0.93 -7.06
C VAL A 133 2.02 0.50 -5.90
N ASN A 134 1.66 0.92 -4.68
CA ASN A 134 2.25 0.47 -3.42
C ASN A 134 1.20 -0.30 -2.61
N ILE A 135 1.54 -1.50 -2.13
CA ILE A 135 0.67 -2.33 -1.28
C ILE A 135 1.45 -2.75 -0.05
N ASP A 136 0.99 -2.26 1.10
CA ASP A 136 1.56 -2.52 2.41
C ASP A 136 0.44 -2.55 3.45
N VAL A 137 -0.17 -3.73 3.67
CA VAL A 137 -1.34 -3.93 4.54
C VAL A 137 -1.11 -4.98 5.63
N GLU A 138 0.17 -5.25 5.90
CA GLU A 138 0.60 -6.02 7.05
C GLU A 138 -0.01 -7.44 7.11
N GLY A 139 0.62 -8.35 6.33
CA GLY A 139 0.32 -9.76 6.32
C GLY A 139 -0.74 -10.21 5.31
N GLN A 140 -1.19 -9.32 4.40
CA GLN A 140 -2.07 -9.64 3.27
C GLN A 140 -1.64 -8.95 1.97
N SER A 141 -0.49 -8.30 1.97
CA SER A 141 0.01 -7.50 0.85
C SER A 141 0.25 -8.35 -0.39
N ALA A 142 0.82 -9.55 -0.24
CA ALA A 142 1.05 -10.46 -1.36
C ALA A 142 -0.25 -10.94 -2.01
N ASP A 143 -1.28 -11.27 -1.23
CA ASP A 143 -2.57 -11.72 -1.77
C ASP A 143 -3.28 -10.61 -2.55
N LEU A 144 -3.27 -9.38 -2.02
CA LEU A 144 -3.79 -8.22 -2.72
C LEU A 144 -2.98 -7.91 -3.98
N PHE A 145 -1.66 -8.08 -3.93
CA PHE A 145 -0.79 -7.87 -5.09
C PHE A 145 -1.19 -8.78 -6.25
N TYR A 146 -1.41 -10.07 -6.05
CA TYR A 146 -1.78 -10.98 -7.15
C TYR A 146 -3.03 -10.50 -7.87
N ALA A 147 -4.09 -10.18 -7.13
CA ALA A 147 -5.34 -9.70 -7.72
C ALA A 147 -5.19 -8.31 -8.39
N ALA A 148 -4.42 -7.40 -7.77
CA ALA A 148 -4.17 -6.08 -8.30
C ALA A 148 -3.32 -6.13 -9.58
N PHE A 149 -2.30 -6.98 -9.61
CA PHE A 149 -1.41 -7.15 -10.76
C PHE A 149 -2.16 -7.63 -12.00
N ASP A 150 -3.04 -8.61 -11.82
CA ASP A 150 -3.87 -9.14 -12.93
C ASP A 150 -4.89 -8.09 -13.43
N ALA A 151 -5.40 -7.24 -12.53
CA ALA A 151 -6.37 -6.20 -12.86
C ALA A 151 -5.76 -4.94 -13.49
N MET A 152 -4.46 -4.69 -13.27
CA MET A 152 -3.77 -3.45 -13.68
C MET A 152 -2.48 -3.76 -14.50
N PRO A 153 -2.60 -4.31 -15.71
CA PRO A 153 -1.44 -4.76 -16.50
C PRO A 153 -0.51 -3.63 -16.96
N ASP A 154 -0.96 -2.38 -16.91
CA ASP A 154 -0.21 -1.23 -17.43
C ASP A 154 0.62 -0.49 -16.35
N VAL A 155 0.54 -0.90 -15.10
CA VAL A 155 1.38 -0.36 -14.03
C VAL A 155 2.85 -0.53 -14.39
N GLN A 156 3.64 0.53 -14.21
CA GLN A 156 5.05 0.55 -14.57
C GLN A 156 5.95 0.08 -13.43
N LEU A 157 5.54 0.39 -12.17
CA LEU A 157 6.31 0.05 -10.98
C LEU A 157 5.38 -0.37 -9.84
N TRP A 158 5.71 -1.50 -9.24
CA TRP A 158 5.08 -2.03 -8.03
C TRP A 158 6.03 -1.95 -6.85
N VAL A 159 5.52 -1.53 -5.71
CA VAL A 159 6.15 -1.71 -4.41
C VAL A 159 5.22 -2.59 -3.59
N VAL A 160 5.74 -3.68 -3.05
CA VAL A 160 4.92 -4.66 -2.32
C VAL A 160 5.66 -5.10 -1.06
N GLU A 161 5.01 -4.99 0.09
CA GLU A 161 5.44 -5.73 1.27
C GLU A 161 5.30 -7.22 0.96
N HIS A 162 6.41 -7.95 0.97
CA HIS A 162 6.41 -9.27 0.34
C HIS A 162 5.90 -10.42 1.21
N ASP A 163 5.59 -10.19 2.49
CA ASP A 163 5.04 -11.21 3.41
C ASP A 163 5.82 -12.56 3.37
N SER A 164 7.12 -12.51 3.14
CA SER A 164 7.99 -13.67 2.91
C SER A 164 7.67 -14.48 1.63
N GLN A 165 6.92 -13.93 0.67
CA GLN A 165 6.49 -14.57 -0.58
C GLN A 165 7.25 -14.07 -1.82
N VAL A 166 8.51 -13.69 -1.68
CA VAL A 166 9.33 -13.06 -2.75
C VAL A 166 9.37 -13.90 -4.03
N GLU A 167 9.59 -15.21 -3.91
CA GLU A 167 9.66 -16.11 -5.05
C GLU A 167 8.32 -16.20 -5.79
N GLN A 168 7.22 -16.31 -5.05
CA GLN A 168 5.87 -16.40 -5.61
C GLN A 168 5.47 -15.08 -6.30
N ILE A 169 5.70 -13.94 -5.66
CA ILE A 169 5.44 -12.61 -6.22
C ILE A 169 6.25 -12.43 -7.52
N THR A 170 7.54 -12.76 -7.49
CA THR A 170 8.42 -12.62 -8.65
C THR A 170 8.00 -13.56 -9.80
N ALA A 171 7.60 -14.77 -9.50
CA ALA A 171 7.10 -15.72 -10.48
C ALA A 171 5.77 -15.28 -11.13
N HIS A 172 4.90 -14.62 -10.38
CA HIS A 172 3.63 -14.06 -10.87
C HIS A 172 3.86 -12.83 -11.77
N ALA A 173 4.82 -11.99 -11.41
CA ALA A 173 5.12 -10.72 -12.09
C ALA A 173 5.92 -10.90 -13.39
N VAL A 174 5.42 -11.74 -14.29
CA VAL A 174 6.09 -12.01 -15.58
C VAL A 174 6.24 -10.74 -16.40
N GLY A 175 7.45 -10.46 -16.86
CA GLY A 175 7.78 -9.27 -17.65
C GLY A 175 8.30 -8.10 -16.83
N TYR A 176 8.32 -8.22 -15.48
CA TYR A 176 8.91 -7.23 -14.61
C TYR A 176 10.28 -7.66 -14.11
N LYS A 177 11.13 -6.68 -13.80
CA LYS A 177 12.46 -6.87 -13.20
C LYS A 177 12.42 -6.45 -11.74
N VAL A 178 13.11 -7.20 -10.88
CA VAL A 178 13.33 -6.82 -9.49
C VAL A 178 14.36 -5.70 -9.46
N LEU A 179 13.97 -4.52 -8.99
CA LEU A 179 14.88 -3.38 -8.77
C LEU A 179 15.40 -3.35 -7.33
N LEU A 180 14.61 -3.82 -6.39
CA LEU A 180 14.96 -3.93 -4.97
C LEU A 180 14.27 -5.15 -4.36
N HIS A 181 15.01 -5.83 -3.50
CA HIS A 181 14.49 -6.75 -2.50
C HIS A 181 15.24 -6.48 -1.20
N ASN A 182 14.52 -6.12 -0.16
CA ASN A 182 15.05 -5.93 1.19
C ASN A 182 14.27 -6.80 2.21
N ALA A 183 14.34 -6.49 3.49
CA ALA A 183 13.70 -7.29 4.54
C ALA A 183 12.16 -7.24 4.50
N GLU A 184 11.58 -6.21 3.90
CA GLU A 184 10.13 -5.94 3.93
C GLU A 184 9.55 -5.82 2.52
N ASN A 185 10.24 -5.08 1.64
CA ASN A 185 9.70 -4.66 0.35
C ASN A 185 10.38 -5.32 -0.85
N LEU A 186 9.56 -5.53 -1.87
CA LEU A 186 9.96 -5.89 -3.23
C LEU A 186 9.54 -4.78 -4.18
N ILE A 187 10.49 -4.26 -4.98
CA ILE A 187 10.21 -3.31 -6.05
C ILE A 187 10.37 -4.00 -7.39
N LEU A 188 9.28 -4.01 -8.15
CA LEU A 188 9.20 -4.60 -9.49
C LEU A 188 8.94 -3.50 -10.52
N ALA A 189 9.63 -3.52 -11.67
CA ALA A 189 9.44 -2.57 -12.76
C ALA A 189 9.46 -3.24 -14.13
N LYS A 190 8.66 -2.67 -15.04
CA LYS A 190 8.67 -3.05 -16.46
C LYS A 190 10.00 -2.71 -17.14
#